data_565c47217fc9b849d20520bc7364c472
#
_entry.id   565c47217fc9b849d20520bc7364c472
#
_cell.length_a   1.000
_cell.length_b   1.000
_cell.length_c   1.000
_cell.angle_alpha   90.00
_cell.angle_beta   90.00
_cell.angle_gamma   90.00
#
_symmetry.space_group_name_H-M   'P 1'
#
loop_
_entity.id
_entity.type
_entity.pdbx_description
1 polymer ?
#
loop_
_entity_poly.entity_id
_entity_poly.type
_entity_poly.pdbx_seq_one_letter_code
_entity_poly.pdbx_strand_id
1 'polypeptide(L)'
;KAYGKIVSGIMRQDTTTIGAFKKFRRLRLESSNVVEIQSVFDSEGNEYYKVDNLSQDVVYKEIDNPTVAQDQVKAILKPFIAARRFVVEREADFTYLRFGAGQDDLSDSEMIADPSDLMLKMNGKNYISSILLDPNKILNSDSLGIAPSDTTLFITYRSLDNTRSNAAAGQINEVRTVELSFENESIVSSTQKSDMQASVEVFNDSPLVGSVTGVDIDEMKVRIAAKFSSQNRAVTRKDYESVIYNMPSSLGKITRCMIVRDEDSLKRNLNAYVISESPNGTLLAANNVLKENLKTWLGEYKMISDTIDILDAKIVN
;
A
#
# COMPACT_ATOMS: atom_id res chain seq x y z
N LYS A 1 -25.45 -10.20 -6.55
CA LYS A 1 -25.02 -8.98 -5.86
C LYS A 1 -23.52 -8.91 -5.86
N ALA A 2 -22.95 -7.77 -6.25
CA ALA A 2 -21.52 -7.47 -6.13
C ALA A 2 -21.37 -6.27 -5.20
N TYR A 3 -20.27 -6.23 -4.43
CA TYR A 3 -19.97 -5.14 -3.53
C TYR A 3 -18.70 -4.46 -4.02
N GLY A 4 -18.72 -3.12 -4.10
CA GLY A 4 -17.61 -2.30 -4.48
C GLY A 4 -17.34 -1.21 -3.45
N LYS A 5 -16.08 -0.78 -3.34
CA LYS A 5 -15.70 0.35 -2.49
C LYS A 5 -15.91 1.65 -3.27
N ILE A 6 -16.71 2.55 -2.73
CA ILE A 6 -16.93 3.88 -3.29
C ILE A 6 -16.06 4.87 -2.51
N VAL A 7 -15.30 5.70 -3.21
CA VAL A 7 -14.49 6.76 -2.62
C VAL A 7 -14.95 8.09 -3.16
N SER A 8 -15.24 9.04 -2.27
CA SER A 8 -15.65 10.39 -2.65
C SER A 8 -14.54 11.16 -3.32
N GLY A 9 -14.88 12.00 -4.28
CA GLY A 9 -13.97 12.93 -4.96
C GLY A 9 -14.03 12.82 -6.48
N ILE A 10 -13.36 13.75 -7.11
CA ILE A 10 -13.26 13.85 -8.57
C ILE A 10 -11.86 13.40 -8.96
N MET A 11 -11.76 12.48 -9.93
CA MET A 11 -10.48 12.11 -10.53
C MET A 11 -9.99 13.23 -11.43
N ARG A 12 -8.74 13.62 -11.24
CA ARG A 12 -8.03 14.61 -12.02
C ARG A 12 -6.71 14.06 -12.50
N GLN A 13 -6.24 14.56 -13.62
CA GLN A 13 -4.93 14.24 -14.16
C GLN A 13 -4.20 15.54 -14.50
N ASP A 14 -3.05 15.74 -13.85
CA ASP A 14 -2.12 16.81 -14.17
C ASP A 14 -1.03 16.26 -15.09
N THR A 15 -0.71 17.03 -16.13
CA THR A 15 0.39 16.72 -17.05
C THR A 15 1.46 17.79 -16.89
N THR A 16 2.63 17.39 -16.42
CA THR A 16 3.72 18.36 -16.15
C THR A 16 5.00 17.94 -16.86
N THR A 17 5.52 18.83 -17.69
CA THR A 17 6.82 18.63 -18.35
C THR A 17 7.95 18.95 -17.37
N ILE A 18 8.83 18.00 -17.20
CA ILE A 18 9.99 18.07 -16.33
C ILE A 18 11.22 18.30 -17.20
N GLY A 19 11.96 19.37 -16.93
CA GLY A 19 13.24 19.63 -17.57
C GLY A 19 14.41 18.92 -16.89
N ALA A 20 15.63 19.44 -17.07
CA ALA A 20 16.88 18.87 -16.62
C ALA A 20 16.85 18.36 -15.17
N PHE A 21 17.67 17.35 -14.87
CA PHE A 21 17.78 16.71 -13.58
C PHE A 21 17.92 17.69 -12.43
N LYS A 22 17.18 17.44 -11.35
CA LYS A 22 17.28 18.20 -10.10
C LYS A 22 17.05 17.26 -8.92
N LYS A 23 18.04 17.17 -8.02
CA LYS A 23 17.94 16.39 -6.77
C LYS A 23 16.77 16.89 -5.93
N PHE A 24 16.03 15.96 -5.33
CA PHE A 24 14.88 16.24 -4.47
C PHE A 24 13.85 17.18 -5.13
N ARG A 25 13.61 16.96 -6.42
CA ARG A 25 12.63 17.75 -7.16
C ARG A 25 11.29 17.73 -6.43
N ARG A 26 10.75 18.93 -6.23
CA ARG A 26 9.45 19.15 -5.61
C ARG A 26 8.49 19.66 -6.66
N LEU A 27 7.40 18.97 -6.87
CA LEU A 27 6.36 19.30 -7.85
C LEU A 27 5.07 19.61 -7.13
N ARG A 28 4.48 20.76 -7.39
CA ARG A 28 3.18 21.16 -6.85
C ARG A 28 2.08 20.64 -7.75
N LEU A 29 1.02 20.07 -7.17
CA LEU A 29 -0.21 19.72 -7.87
C LEU A 29 -1.10 20.95 -8.05
N GLU A 30 -1.84 20.99 -9.16
CA GLU A 30 -2.69 22.13 -9.49
C GLU A 30 -3.88 22.26 -8.54
N SER A 31 -4.48 21.14 -8.15
CA SER A 31 -5.64 21.15 -7.27
C SER A 31 -5.27 21.30 -5.82
N SER A 32 -6.07 22.08 -5.08
CA SER A 32 -6.15 22.01 -3.62
C SER A 32 -6.96 20.79 -3.19
N ASN A 33 -6.87 20.40 -1.91
CA ASN A 33 -7.65 19.30 -1.32
C ASN A 33 -7.45 17.93 -2.01
N VAL A 34 -6.21 17.61 -2.37
CA VAL A 34 -5.86 16.28 -2.89
C VAL A 34 -5.95 15.25 -1.77
N VAL A 35 -6.81 14.25 -1.95
CA VAL A 35 -7.03 13.19 -0.97
C VAL A 35 -6.10 12.03 -1.18
N GLU A 36 -6.00 11.59 -2.43
CA GLU A 36 -5.28 10.38 -2.81
C GLU A 36 -4.58 10.59 -4.14
N ILE A 37 -3.34 10.11 -4.23
CA ILE A 37 -2.64 10.00 -5.50
C ILE A 37 -2.79 8.57 -5.97
N GLN A 38 -3.43 8.40 -7.12
CA GLN A 38 -3.73 7.10 -7.71
C GLN A 38 -2.51 6.52 -8.41
N SER A 39 -1.87 7.32 -9.27
CA SER A 39 -0.73 6.88 -10.06
C SER A 39 0.10 8.06 -10.55
N VAL A 40 1.38 7.82 -10.75
CA VAL A 40 2.31 8.77 -11.36
C VAL A 40 3.14 8.00 -12.37
N PHE A 41 3.02 8.36 -13.65
CA PHE A 41 3.76 7.77 -14.75
C PHE A 41 4.57 8.82 -15.49
N ASP A 42 5.68 8.43 -16.08
CA ASP A 42 6.40 9.26 -17.02
C ASP A 42 6.01 8.96 -18.47
N SER A 43 6.54 9.75 -19.42
CA SER A 43 6.29 9.56 -20.85
C SER A 43 6.88 8.27 -21.42
N GLU A 44 7.76 7.61 -20.70
CA GLU A 44 8.36 6.32 -21.06
C GLU A 44 7.56 5.13 -20.50
N GLY A 45 6.53 5.41 -19.68
CA GLY A 45 5.68 4.40 -19.06
C GLY A 45 6.21 3.87 -17.71
N ASN A 46 7.24 4.48 -17.15
CA ASN A 46 7.73 4.11 -15.83
C ASN A 46 6.81 4.63 -14.73
N GLU A 47 6.49 3.77 -13.77
CA GLU A 47 5.66 4.11 -12.61
C GLU A 47 6.52 4.60 -11.44
N TYR A 48 6.10 5.71 -10.83
CA TYR A 48 6.67 6.23 -9.60
C TYR A 48 5.79 5.84 -8.42
N TYR A 49 6.39 5.23 -7.40
CA TYR A 49 5.66 4.69 -6.25
C TYR A 49 5.62 5.67 -5.09
N LYS A 50 4.44 5.79 -4.49
CA LYS A 50 4.28 6.54 -3.25
C LYS A 50 4.91 5.76 -2.09
N VAL A 51 5.78 6.42 -1.32
CA VAL A 51 6.42 5.88 -0.12
C VAL A 51 6.27 6.85 1.04
N ASP A 52 6.42 6.35 2.27
CA ASP A 52 6.41 7.21 3.45
C ASP A 52 7.73 7.98 3.61
N ASN A 53 8.83 7.36 3.25
CA ASN A 53 10.17 7.95 3.28
C ASN A 53 10.95 7.60 2.01
N LEU A 54 11.76 8.54 1.50
CA LEU A 54 12.56 8.29 0.31
C LEU A 54 13.64 7.18 0.49
N SER A 55 13.95 6.81 1.71
CA SER A 55 14.84 5.67 2.00
C SER A 55 14.15 4.30 1.91
N GLN A 56 12.82 4.28 1.78
CA GLN A 56 12.06 3.05 1.62
C GLN A 56 12.19 2.57 0.17
N ASP A 57 12.84 1.45 -0.05
CA ASP A 57 13.11 0.85 -1.36
C ASP A 57 12.09 -0.22 -1.78
N VAL A 58 11.28 -0.70 -0.84
CA VAL A 58 10.26 -1.72 -1.08
C VAL A 58 8.87 -1.19 -0.83
N VAL A 59 7.95 -1.43 -1.76
CA VAL A 59 6.52 -1.15 -1.65
C VAL A 59 5.75 -2.46 -1.73
N TYR A 60 4.75 -2.61 -0.87
CA TYR A 60 3.88 -3.77 -0.88
C TYR A 60 2.62 -3.47 -1.69
N LYS A 61 2.36 -4.27 -2.73
CA LYS A 61 1.15 -4.17 -3.54
C LYS A 61 0.24 -5.38 -3.34
N GLU A 62 -1.06 -5.12 -3.27
CA GLU A 62 -2.09 -6.15 -3.31
C GLU A 62 -2.28 -6.62 -4.75
N ILE A 63 -2.16 -7.91 -4.98
CA ILE A 63 -2.43 -8.54 -6.28
C ILE A 63 -3.61 -9.49 -6.09
N ASP A 64 -4.54 -9.48 -7.03
CA ASP A 64 -5.68 -10.38 -7.01
C ASP A 64 -5.23 -11.85 -6.93
N ASN A 65 -5.86 -12.59 -6.03
CA ASN A 65 -5.56 -14.01 -5.86
C ASN A 65 -6.37 -14.83 -6.86
N PRO A 66 -5.75 -15.52 -7.84
CA PRO A 66 -6.47 -16.34 -8.80
C PRO A 66 -7.15 -17.58 -8.17
N THR A 67 -6.77 -17.96 -6.95
CA THR A 67 -7.30 -19.14 -6.23
C THR A 67 -8.26 -18.76 -5.10
N VAL A 68 -8.93 -17.60 -5.20
CA VAL A 68 -9.88 -17.11 -4.19
C VAL A 68 -10.91 -18.15 -3.74
N ALA A 69 -11.41 -18.98 -4.67
CA ALA A 69 -12.42 -19.99 -4.36
C ALA A 69 -11.91 -21.10 -3.40
N GLN A 70 -10.60 -21.38 -3.43
CA GLN A 70 -9.98 -22.40 -2.58
C GLN A 70 -9.45 -21.81 -1.26
N ASP A 71 -8.84 -20.62 -1.33
CA ASP A 71 -8.10 -20.02 -0.21
C ASP A 71 -8.95 -19.05 0.61
N GLN A 72 -10.09 -18.59 0.08
CA GLN A 72 -10.96 -17.57 0.67
C GLN A 72 -10.26 -16.23 0.97
N VAL A 73 -9.09 -16.01 0.37
CA VAL A 73 -8.30 -14.77 0.47
C VAL A 73 -8.36 -14.03 -0.85
N LYS A 74 -8.83 -12.79 -0.86
CA LYS A 74 -9.08 -12.03 -2.08
C LYS A 74 -7.80 -11.52 -2.75
N ALA A 75 -6.79 -11.17 -1.96
CA ALA A 75 -5.56 -10.59 -2.49
C ALA A 75 -4.30 -11.19 -1.84
N ILE A 76 -3.22 -11.18 -2.59
CA ILE A 76 -1.89 -11.58 -2.16
C ILE A 76 -1.03 -10.32 -2.05
N LEU A 77 -0.38 -10.12 -0.91
CA LEU A 77 0.52 -9.01 -0.69
C LEU A 77 1.93 -9.37 -1.18
N LYS A 78 2.43 -8.66 -2.20
CA LYS A 78 3.77 -8.89 -2.74
C LYS A 78 4.67 -7.67 -2.60
N PRO A 79 5.95 -7.86 -2.22
CA PRO A 79 6.93 -6.79 -2.21
C PRO A 79 7.41 -6.47 -3.63
N PHE A 80 7.53 -5.17 -3.95
CA PHE A 80 8.11 -4.65 -5.17
C PHE A 80 9.22 -3.66 -4.85
N ILE A 81 10.31 -3.72 -5.59
CA ILE A 81 11.38 -2.73 -5.46
C ILE A 81 10.93 -1.45 -6.15
N ALA A 82 10.90 -0.35 -5.40
CA ALA A 82 10.51 0.97 -5.85
C ALA A 82 11.76 1.83 -6.13
N ALA A 83 12.42 1.62 -7.28
CA ALA A 83 13.55 2.45 -7.69
C ALA A 83 13.11 3.91 -7.92
N ARG A 84 11.98 4.11 -8.61
CA ARG A 84 11.34 5.41 -8.82
C ARG A 84 10.26 5.62 -7.77
N ARG A 85 10.44 6.62 -6.91
CA ARG A 85 9.54 6.85 -5.76
C ARG A 85 9.42 8.31 -5.38
N PHE A 86 8.32 8.63 -4.72
CA PHE A 86 8.05 9.97 -4.23
C PHE A 86 7.37 9.95 -2.87
N VAL A 87 7.52 11.03 -2.13
CA VAL A 87 6.81 11.33 -0.87
C VAL A 87 5.83 12.45 -1.12
N VAL A 88 4.67 12.36 -0.48
CA VAL A 88 3.63 13.39 -0.53
C VAL A 88 3.83 14.34 0.63
N GLU A 89 4.10 15.60 0.31
CA GLU A 89 4.20 16.69 1.28
C GLU A 89 2.96 17.58 1.17
N ARG A 90 2.38 17.95 2.30
CA ARG A 90 1.23 18.85 2.35
C ARG A 90 1.64 20.12 3.07
N GLU A 91 1.45 21.26 2.43
CA GLU A 91 1.68 22.59 3.00
C GLU A 91 0.43 23.43 2.79
N ALA A 92 -0.19 23.83 3.88
CA ALA A 92 -1.46 24.57 3.87
C ALA A 92 -2.47 23.91 2.92
N ASP A 93 -2.85 24.58 1.85
CA ASP A 93 -3.84 24.10 0.88
C ASP A 93 -3.24 23.34 -0.30
N PHE A 94 -1.91 23.22 -0.37
CA PHE A 94 -1.23 22.64 -1.52
C PHE A 94 -0.60 21.28 -1.20
N THR A 95 -0.64 20.42 -2.20
CA THR A 95 0.02 19.11 -2.16
C THR A 95 1.22 19.11 -3.10
N TYR A 96 2.33 18.62 -2.61
CA TYR A 96 3.57 18.51 -3.35
C TYR A 96 4.02 17.05 -3.42
N LEU A 97 4.59 16.67 -4.55
CA LEU A 97 5.32 15.43 -4.74
C LEU A 97 6.82 15.73 -4.63
N ARG A 98 7.50 15.10 -3.69
CA ARG A 98 8.94 15.20 -3.55
C ARG A 98 9.58 13.91 -4.01
N PHE A 99 10.42 14.00 -5.03
CA PHE A 99 11.15 12.88 -5.61
C PHE A 99 12.52 12.69 -4.96
N GLY A 100 13.20 11.63 -5.35
CA GLY A 100 14.51 11.27 -4.83
C GLY A 100 15.67 12.15 -5.31
N ALA A 101 16.88 11.65 -5.09
CA ALA A 101 18.13 12.32 -5.45
C ALA A 101 18.91 11.61 -6.55
N GLY A 102 18.55 10.35 -6.89
CA GLY A 102 19.18 9.55 -7.93
C GLY A 102 18.85 10.05 -9.33
N GLN A 103 19.73 9.84 -10.26
CA GLN A 103 19.57 10.10 -11.68
C GLN A 103 19.45 8.78 -12.42
N ASP A 104 18.56 8.72 -13.40
CA ASP A 104 18.41 7.58 -14.30
C ASP A 104 19.52 7.65 -15.38
N ASP A 105 20.74 7.63 -14.93
CA ASP A 105 21.89 7.63 -15.84
C ASP A 105 22.26 6.17 -16.15
N LEU A 106 21.93 5.73 -17.35
CA LEU A 106 22.28 4.42 -17.88
C LEU A 106 23.79 4.24 -18.09
N SER A 107 24.62 5.11 -17.55
CA SER A 107 26.05 4.96 -17.63
C SER A 107 26.53 3.88 -16.67
N ASP A 108 26.74 2.76 -17.19
CA ASP A 108 27.50 1.52 -16.98
C ASP A 108 28.44 1.40 -15.76
N SER A 109 28.57 2.38 -14.89
CA SER A 109 29.56 2.32 -13.80
C SER A 109 29.09 1.56 -12.55
N GLU A 110 27.80 1.26 -12.41
CA GLU A 110 27.27 0.51 -11.27
C GLU A 110 26.61 -0.83 -11.61
N MET A 111 26.72 -1.30 -12.85
CA MET A 111 26.33 -2.68 -13.21
C MET A 111 27.30 -3.74 -12.68
N ILE A 112 28.40 -3.36 -12.09
CA ILE A 112 29.26 -4.29 -11.34
C ILE A 112 28.68 -4.34 -9.94
N ALA A 113 27.84 -5.36 -9.71
CA ALA A 113 27.39 -5.67 -8.36
C ALA A 113 28.60 -5.71 -7.43
N ASP A 114 28.58 -4.91 -6.37
CA ASP A 114 29.66 -4.92 -5.39
C ASP A 114 29.87 -6.38 -4.93
N PRO A 115 31.05 -6.98 -5.13
CA PRO A 115 31.30 -8.37 -4.75
C PRO A 115 30.99 -8.65 -3.29
N SER A 116 31.06 -7.63 -2.42
CA SER A 116 30.71 -7.73 -1.01
C SER A 116 29.20 -7.94 -0.80
N ASP A 117 28.34 -7.31 -1.60
CA ASP A 117 26.89 -7.48 -1.53
C ASP A 117 26.44 -8.87 -2.00
N LEU A 118 27.13 -9.40 -3.02
CA LEU A 118 26.86 -10.74 -3.55
C LEU A 118 27.30 -11.83 -2.56
N MET A 119 28.47 -11.66 -1.94
CA MET A 119 28.99 -12.61 -0.94
C MET A 119 28.17 -12.64 0.33
N LEU A 120 27.63 -11.52 0.78
CA LEU A 120 26.75 -11.44 1.96
C LEU A 120 25.43 -12.16 1.76
N LYS A 121 24.83 -12.05 0.57
CA LYS A 121 23.57 -12.74 0.23
C LYS A 121 23.77 -14.26 0.07
N MET A 122 24.87 -14.70 -0.50
CA MET A 122 25.14 -16.13 -0.70
C MET A 122 25.42 -16.89 0.60
N ASN A 123 26.00 -16.27 1.61
CA ASN A 123 26.43 -16.95 2.84
C ASN A 123 25.44 -16.80 4.02
N GLY A 124 24.31 -16.12 3.85
CA GLY A 124 23.27 -15.95 4.87
C GLY A 124 23.74 -15.24 6.15
N LYS A 125 24.93 -14.62 6.13
CA LYS A 125 25.48 -13.87 7.25
C LYS A 125 25.28 -12.38 7.01
N ASN A 126 24.38 -11.78 7.75
CA ASN A 126 24.29 -10.31 7.83
C ASN A 126 25.48 -9.80 8.64
N TYR A 127 26.61 -9.64 8.01
CA TYR A 127 27.64 -8.78 8.58
C TYR A 127 27.17 -7.34 8.42
N ILE A 128 26.98 -6.67 9.54
CA ILE A 128 26.99 -5.22 9.54
C ILE A 128 28.44 -4.85 9.17
N SER A 129 28.70 -4.72 7.87
CA SER A 129 29.92 -4.10 7.46
C SER A 129 29.90 -2.70 8.06
N SER A 130 31.00 -2.26 8.66
CA SER A 130 31.21 -0.88 9.05
C SER A 130 31.40 -0.03 7.80
N ILE A 131 30.41 -0.05 6.90
CA ILE A 131 30.29 0.94 5.85
C ILE A 131 30.01 2.23 6.60
N LEU A 132 31.03 3.05 6.72
CA LEU A 132 30.88 4.41 7.18
C LEU A 132 29.76 5.01 6.34
N LEU A 133 28.67 5.35 7.01
CA LEU A 133 27.53 6.02 6.39
C LEU A 133 28.02 7.39 5.98
N ASP A 134 28.59 7.49 4.78
CA ASP A 134 29.02 8.75 4.21
C ASP A 134 27.78 9.46 3.65
N PRO A 135 27.33 10.57 4.27
CA PRO A 135 26.15 11.30 3.80
C PRO A 135 26.28 11.74 2.33
N ASN A 136 27.50 12.00 1.87
CA ASN A 136 27.73 12.42 0.49
C ASN A 136 27.55 11.28 -0.51
N LYS A 137 27.89 10.05 -0.12
CA LYS A 137 27.62 8.86 -0.96
C LYS A 137 26.11 8.60 -1.07
N ILE A 138 25.36 8.73 0.02
CA ILE A 138 23.90 8.57 0.00
C ILE A 138 23.25 9.60 -0.93
N LEU A 139 23.71 10.85 -0.90
CA LEU A 139 23.19 11.93 -1.74
C LEU A 139 23.55 11.78 -3.24
N ASN A 140 24.54 10.99 -3.55
CA ASN A 140 25.00 10.73 -4.93
C ASN A 140 24.63 9.33 -5.43
N SER A 141 23.97 8.52 -4.61
CA SER A 141 23.50 7.19 -4.97
C SER A 141 21.98 7.18 -5.19
N ASP A 142 21.49 6.18 -5.90
CA ASP A 142 20.05 5.94 -6.13
C ASP A 142 19.33 5.44 -4.88
N SER A 143 20.03 5.33 -3.76
CA SER A 143 19.50 4.82 -2.48
C SER A 143 18.29 5.62 -1.97
N LEU A 144 18.12 6.88 -2.38
CA LEU A 144 16.96 7.70 -2.06
C LEU A 144 15.91 7.75 -3.18
N GLY A 145 16.06 6.94 -4.21
CA GLY A 145 15.17 6.86 -5.36
C GLY A 145 15.50 7.84 -6.48
N ILE A 146 15.11 7.47 -7.68
CA ILE A 146 15.38 8.19 -8.92
C ILE A 146 14.41 9.37 -9.05
N ALA A 147 14.95 10.55 -9.38
CA ALA A 147 14.17 11.74 -9.68
C ALA A 147 13.83 11.81 -11.18
N PRO A 148 12.64 12.29 -11.57
CA PRO A 148 12.30 12.47 -12.96
C PRO A 148 13.16 13.59 -13.60
N SER A 149 13.66 13.34 -14.82
CA SER A 149 14.41 14.29 -15.63
C SER A 149 14.04 14.16 -17.11
N ASP A 150 13.99 15.29 -17.82
CA ASP A 150 13.74 15.40 -19.27
C ASP A 150 12.54 14.55 -19.77
N THR A 151 11.48 14.46 -18.96
CA THR A 151 10.30 13.65 -19.21
C THR A 151 9.01 14.44 -18.94
N THR A 152 7.87 13.90 -19.36
CA THR A 152 6.56 14.44 -18.97
C THR A 152 5.89 13.50 -17.99
N LEU A 153 5.50 14.02 -16.84
CA LEU A 153 4.79 13.25 -15.81
C LEU A 153 3.28 13.38 -16.00
N PHE A 154 2.60 12.24 -15.93
CA PHE A 154 1.14 12.11 -15.87
C PHE A 154 0.77 11.72 -14.44
N ILE A 155 0.14 12.63 -13.71
CA ILE A 155 -0.19 12.45 -12.30
C ILE A 155 -1.70 12.35 -12.17
N THR A 156 -2.19 11.17 -11.87
CA THR A 156 -3.62 10.93 -11.64
C THR A 156 -3.89 10.92 -10.15
N TYR A 157 -4.79 11.77 -9.70
CA TYR A 157 -5.13 11.92 -8.30
C TYR A 157 -6.62 12.24 -8.10
N ARG A 158 -7.07 12.06 -6.89
CA ARG A 158 -8.44 12.37 -6.47
C ARG A 158 -8.44 13.65 -5.63
N SER A 159 -9.26 14.61 -6.02
CA SER A 159 -9.50 15.84 -5.26
C SER A 159 -10.92 15.89 -4.72
N LEU A 160 -11.10 16.48 -3.54
CA LEU A 160 -12.42 16.75 -2.97
C LEU A 160 -12.90 18.14 -3.39
N ASP A 161 -14.13 18.20 -3.86
CA ASP A 161 -14.87 19.45 -3.95
C ASP A 161 -15.66 19.61 -2.64
N ASN A 162 -15.37 20.66 -1.88
CA ASN A 162 -15.89 20.87 -0.52
C ASN A 162 -17.42 20.96 -0.42
N THR A 163 -18.12 21.10 -1.57
CA THR A 163 -19.56 21.38 -1.56
C THR A 163 -20.46 20.15 -1.73
N ARG A 164 -19.96 19.00 -2.23
CA ARG A 164 -20.80 17.85 -2.59
C ARG A 164 -20.15 16.49 -2.31
N SER A 165 -19.40 16.39 -1.26
CA SER A 165 -18.63 15.16 -0.98
C SER A 165 -19.31 14.17 -0.04
N ASN A 166 -20.48 14.53 0.52
CA ASN A 166 -21.23 13.68 1.44
C ASN A 166 -22.50 13.15 0.76
N ALA A 167 -22.79 11.89 1.01
CA ALA A 167 -24.05 11.26 0.59
C ALA A 167 -24.62 10.42 1.74
N ALA A 168 -25.92 10.51 2.00
CA ALA A 168 -26.57 9.64 2.97
C ALA A 168 -26.68 8.20 2.45
N ALA A 169 -26.94 7.25 3.33
CA ALA A 169 -27.23 5.89 2.93
C ALA A 169 -28.43 5.84 1.99
N GLY A 170 -28.34 5.09 0.90
CA GLY A 170 -29.39 4.98 -0.13
C GLY A 170 -29.50 6.19 -1.08
N GLN A 171 -28.69 7.23 -0.90
CA GLN A 171 -28.75 8.41 -1.76
C GLN A 171 -28.08 8.19 -3.14
N ILE A 172 -27.11 7.28 -3.23
CA ILE A 172 -26.47 6.90 -4.48
C ILE A 172 -27.26 5.74 -5.08
N ASN A 173 -28.27 6.07 -5.89
CA ASN A 173 -29.19 5.11 -6.49
C ASN A 173 -29.38 5.30 -8.01
N GLU A 174 -28.70 6.26 -8.61
CA GLU A 174 -28.78 6.56 -10.04
C GLU A 174 -27.57 6.00 -10.78
N VAL A 175 -27.82 5.16 -11.79
CA VAL A 175 -26.81 4.61 -12.69
C VAL A 175 -26.77 5.43 -13.96
N ARG A 176 -25.67 6.15 -14.23
CA ARG A 176 -25.53 6.97 -15.44
C ARG A 176 -25.02 6.20 -16.64
N THR A 177 -24.05 5.34 -16.42
CA THR A 177 -23.40 4.57 -17.48
C THR A 177 -23.07 3.18 -17.00
N VAL A 178 -23.42 2.18 -17.77
CA VAL A 178 -23.09 0.77 -17.53
C VAL A 178 -22.27 0.25 -18.70
N GLU A 179 -21.05 -0.11 -18.46
CA GLU A 179 -20.20 -0.82 -19.42
C GLU A 179 -20.18 -2.29 -19.04
N LEU A 180 -20.62 -3.15 -19.96
CA LEU A 180 -20.62 -4.58 -19.80
C LEU A 180 -19.56 -5.20 -20.72
N SER A 181 -18.63 -5.94 -20.16
CA SER A 181 -17.63 -6.74 -20.86
C SER A 181 -17.99 -8.21 -20.75
N PHE A 182 -18.01 -8.92 -21.88
CA PHE A 182 -18.30 -10.34 -21.94
C PHE A 182 -17.12 -11.07 -22.56
N GLU A 183 -16.76 -12.22 -22.01
CA GLU A 183 -15.69 -13.07 -22.57
C GLU A 183 -16.00 -13.52 -24.00
N ASN A 184 -17.29 -13.67 -24.33
CA ASN A 184 -17.77 -14.06 -25.65
C ASN A 184 -18.89 -13.13 -26.11
N GLU A 185 -18.53 -12.00 -26.71
CA GLU A 185 -19.49 -10.99 -27.17
C GLU A 185 -20.45 -11.51 -28.26
N SER A 186 -20.06 -12.53 -29.02
CA SER A 186 -20.86 -13.11 -30.12
C SER A 186 -22.08 -13.91 -29.65
N ILE A 187 -22.11 -14.31 -28.38
CA ILE A 187 -23.22 -15.15 -27.83
C ILE A 187 -24.35 -14.27 -27.30
N VAL A 188 -24.06 -12.99 -26.95
CA VAL A 188 -25.03 -12.08 -26.32
C VAL A 188 -25.65 -11.17 -27.35
N SER A 189 -26.99 -11.26 -27.54
CA SER A 189 -27.71 -10.38 -28.44
C SER A 189 -27.77 -8.93 -27.91
N SER A 190 -27.96 -7.96 -28.83
CA SER A 190 -28.08 -6.56 -28.46
C SER A 190 -29.24 -6.30 -27.49
N THR A 191 -30.35 -7.03 -27.64
CA THR A 191 -31.51 -6.94 -26.75
C THR A 191 -31.14 -7.43 -25.33
N GLN A 192 -30.44 -8.54 -25.23
CA GLN A 192 -30.00 -9.06 -23.92
C GLN A 192 -29.00 -8.08 -23.24
N LYS A 193 -28.11 -7.45 -24.03
CA LYS A 193 -27.22 -6.41 -23.48
C LYS A 193 -27.99 -5.22 -22.92
N SER A 194 -29.00 -4.74 -23.62
CA SER A 194 -29.83 -3.61 -23.15
C SER A 194 -30.68 -3.98 -21.92
N ASP A 195 -31.22 -5.20 -21.86
CA ASP A 195 -31.98 -5.68 -20.72
C ASP A 195 -31.09 -5.84 -19.48
N MET A 196 -29.87 -6.34 -19.66
CA MET A 196 -28.88 -6.43 -18.58
C MET A 196 -28.47 -5.05 -18.09
N GLN A 197 -28.22 -4.08 -18.98
CA GLN A 197 -27.88 -2.70 -18.59
C GLN A 197 -29.04 -2.04 -17.81
N ALA A 198 -30.28 -2.25 -18.24
CA ALA A 198 -31.46 -1.71 -17.58
C ALA A 198 -31.74 -2.38 -16.20
N SER A 199 -31.25 -3.59 -15.97
CA SER A 199 -31.45 -4.32 -14.72
C SER A 199 -30.43 -3.99 -13.63
N VAL A 200 -29.41 -3.15 -13.93
CA VAL A 200 -28.37 -2.79 -12.97
C VAL A 200 -28.92 -1.76 -11.98
N GLU A 201 -29.06 -2.16 -10.74
CA GLU A 201 -29.40 -1.29 -9.63
C GLU A 201 -28.18 -1.07 -8.74
N VAL A 202 -27.95 0.17 -8.30
CA VAL A 202 -26.84 0.55 -7.43
C VAL A 202 -27.41 1.25 -6.20
N PHE A 203 -26.92 0.93 -5.04
CA PHE A 203 -27.22 1.69 -3.81
C PHE A 203 -26.04 1.60 -2.84
N ASN A 204 -25.87 2.61 -2.00
CA ASN A 204 -24.89 2.61 -0.92
C ASN A 204 -25.54 2.23 0.40
N ASP A 205 -25.06 1.16 1.03
CA ASP A 205 -25.57 0.67 2.32
C ASP A 205 -25.23 1.60 3.49
N SER A 206 -24.08 2.30 3.39
CA SER A 206 -23.59 3.20 4.44
C SER A 206 -23.40 4.63 3.90
N PRO A 207 -23.51 5.65 4.76
CA PRO A 207 -23.29 7.01 4.34
C PRO A 207 -21.85 7.23 3.88
N LEU A 208 -21.69 8.03 2.82
CA LEU A 208 -20.39 8.47 2.31
C LEU A 208 -20.04 9.81 2.95
N VAL A 209 -18.94 9.86 3.70
CA VAL A 209 -18.45 11.07 4.34
C VAL A 209 -17.13 11.45 3.68
N GLY A 210 -17.16 12.41 2.77
CA GLY A 210 -16.00 12.90 2.03
C GLY A 210 -15.44 14.21 2.57
N SER A 211 -16.32 15.05 3.15
CA SER A 211 -15.90 16.30 3.77
C SER A 211 -16.09 16.18 5.28
N VAL A 212 -15.00 16.00 5.96
CA VAL A 212 -14.94 16.18 7.41
C VAL A 212 -14.49 17.61 7.64
N THR A 213 -15.22 18.35 8.46
CA THR A 213 -14.76 19.64 8.99
C THR A 213 -13.33 19.42 9.50
N GLY A 214 -12.38 20.25 9.07
CA GLY A 214 -10.98 20.07 9.44
C GLY A 214 -10.86 19.85 10.94
N VAL A 215 -10.03 18.90 11.34
CA VAL A 215 -9.74 18.61 12.74
C VAL A 215 -9.27 19.90 13.38
N ASP A 216 -9.85 20.27 14.52
CA ASP A 216 -9.44 21.43 15.27
C ASP A 216 -7.94 21.36 15.62
N ILE A 217 -7.27 22.51 15.66
CA ILE A 217 -5.82 22.58 15.88
C ILE A 217 -5.42 21.88 17.18
N ASP A 218 -6.24 21.98 18.21
CA ASP A 218 -5.95 21.36 19.51
C ASP A 218 -6.13 19.82 19.45
N GLU A 219 -7.12 19.32 18.73
CA GLU A 219 -7.28 17.90 18.46
C GLU A 219 -6.14 17.38 17.59
N MET A 220 -5.68 18.15 16.59
CA MET A 220 -4.55 17.79 15.74
C MET A 220 -3.26 17.65 16.55
N LYS A 221 -2.98 18.55 17.51
CA LYS A 221 -1.83 18.46 18.41
C LYS A 221 -1.86 17.17 19.24
N VAL A 222 -3.02 16.79 19.76
CA VAL A 222 -3.18 15.55 20.54
C VAL A 222 -2.94 14.32 19.65
N ARG A 223 -3.50 14.32 18.43
CA ARG A 223 -3.31 13.23 17.47
C ARG A 223 -1.86 13.09 17.02
N ILE A 224 -1.15 14.21 16.78
CA ILE A 224 0.27 14.21 16.44
C ILE A 224 1.11 13.60 17.56
N ALA A 225 0.88 14.04 18.81
CA ALA A 225 1.59 13.52 19.98
C ALA A 225 1.34 12.01 20.16
N ALA A 226 0.08 11.55 20.01
CA ALA A 226 -0.28 10.15 20.10
C ALA A 226 0.39 9.32 18.98
N LYS A 227 0.38 9.80 17.74
CA LYS A 227 1.03 9.12 16.61
C LYS A 227 2.55 9.07 16.77
N PHE A 228 3.16 10.14 17.27
CA PHE A 228 4.59 10.19 17.54
C PHE A 228 5.00 9.16 18.61
N SER A 229 4.21 9.02 19.67
CA SER A 229 4.49 8.06 20.74
C SER A 229 4.30 6.60 20.31
N SER A 230 3.34 6.32 19.41
CA SER A 230 3.07 4.95 18.96
C SER A 230 4.10 4.42 17.97
N GLN A 231 4.82 5.28 17.27
CA GLN A 231 5.80 4.93 16.21
C GLN A 231 5.39 3.68 15.42
N ASN A 232 5.22 3.70 14.13
CA ASN A 232 4.74 2.56 13.30
C ASN A 232 5.66 1.32 13.38
N ARG A 233 5.86 0.76 14.58
CA ARG A 233 6.67 -0.43 14.83
C ARG A 233 6.09 -1.26 15.96
N ALA A 234 6.18 -2.58 15.82
CA ALA A 234 5.80 -3.52 16.86
C ALA A 234 7.02 -3.83 17.76
N VAL A 235 6.92 -3.53 19.06
CA VAL A 235 7.97 -3.76 20.06
C VAL A 235 7.49 -4.75 21.12
N THR A 236 6.24 -4.61 21.57
CA THR A 236 5.63 -5.47 22.58
C THR A 236 4.78 -6.55 21.94
N ARG A 237 4.50 -7.64 22.69
CA ARG A 237 3.57 -8.69 22.24
C ARG A 237 2.22 -8.13 21.82
N LYS A 238 1.71 -7.16 22.58
CA LYS A 238 0.43 -6.50 22.29
C LYS A 238 0.47 -5.66 21.01
N ASP A 239 1.62 -5.05 20.69
CA ASP A 239 1.77 -4.33 19.44
C ASP A 239 1.69 -5.27 18.24
N TYR A 240 2.37 -6.44 18.32
CA TYR A 240 2.27 -7.47 17.28
C TYR A 240 0.83 -7.98 17.13
N GLU A 241 0.13 -8.27 18.24
CA GLU A 241 -1.29 -8.68 18.20
C GLU A 241 -2.16 -7.59 17.57
N SER A 242 -1.94 -6.32 17.91
CA SER A 242 -2.66 -5.18 17.33
C SER A 242 -2.40 -5.06 15.83
N VAL A 243 -1.16 -5.21 15.38
CA VAL A 243 -0.80 -5.18 13.95
C VAL A 243 -1.46 -6.32 13.19
N ILE A 244 -1.54 -7.52 13.79
CA ILE A 244 -2.22 -8.68 13.19
C ILE A 244 -3.72 -8.40 12.99
N TYR A 245 -4.39 -7.86 14.01
CA TYR A 245 -5.82 -7.55 13.92
C TYR A 245 -6.12 -6.37 12.97
N ASN A 246 -5.16 -5.48 12.74
CA ASN A 246 -5.28 -4.35 11.81
C ASN A 246 -4.97 -4.72 10.35
N MET A 247 -4.64 -5.97 10.06
CA MET A 247 -4.41 -6.43 8.69
C MET A 247 -5.67 -6.22 7.84
N PRO A 248 -5.56 -5.64 6.63
CA PRO A 248 -6.70 -5.45 5.73
C PRO A 248 -7.42 -6.77 5.45
N SER A 249 -8.76 -6.73 5.47
CA SER A 249 -9.59 -7.93 5.24
C SER A 249 -9.46 -8.52 3.83
N SER A 250 -8.96 -7.73 2.87
CA SER A 250 -8.62 -8.21 1.51
C SER A 250 -7.50 -9.26 1.52
N LEU A 251 -6.57 -9.16 2.48
CA LEU A 251 -5.46 -10.08 2.68
C LEU A 251 -5.83 -11.31 3.54
N GLY A 252 -7.05 -11.32 4.07
CA GLY A 252 -7.59 -12.37 4.92
C GLY A 252 -7.93 -11.85 6.32
N LYS A 253 -8.75 -12.62 7.05
CA LYS A 253 -9.19 -12.25 8.41
C LYS A 253 -8.64 -13.24 9.42
N ILE A 254 -7.97 -12.71 10.44
CA ILE A 254 -7.54 -13.45 11.62
C ILE A 254 -8.50 -13.12 12.75
N THR A 255 -9.13 -14.14 13.32
CA THR A 255 -10.12 -13.98 14.38
C THR A 255 -9.48 -13.99 15.75
N ARG A 256 -8.46 -14.82 15.92
CA ARG A 256 -7.70 -14.88 17.18
C ARG A 256 -6.22 -15.06 16.89
N CYS A 257 -5.39 -14.36 17.63
CA CYS A 257 -3.95 -14.53 17.60
C CYS A 257 -3.37 -14.46 19.02
N MET A 258 -2.24 -15.08 19.18
CA MET A 258 -1.43 -15.03 20.40
C MET A 258 0.04 -15.04 20.01
N ILE A 259 0.81 -14.13 20.60
CA ILE A 259 2.26 -14.05 20.40
C ILE A 259 2.96 -14.60 21.62
N VAL A 260 3.80 -15.61 21.39
CA VAL A 260 4.60 -16.26 22.44
C VAL A 260 6.07 -16.23 22.01
N ARG A 261 6.96 -16.03 22.97
CA ARG A 261 8.39 -16.19 22.72
C ARG A 261 8.70 -17.67 22.53
N ASP A 262 9.49 -17.98 21.50
CA ASP A 262 10.00 -19.31 21.29
C ASP A 262 11.09 -19.61 22.35
N GLU A 263 10.79 -20.53 23.27
CA GLU A 263 11.69 -20.90 24.34
C GLU A 263 12.78 -21.87 23.89
N ASP A 264 12.51 -22.62 22.82
CA ASP A 264 13.43 -23.60 22.25
C ASP A 264 14.45 -22.99 21.28
N SER A 265 14.24 -21.76 20.85
CA SER A 265 15.13 -21.07 19.94
C SER A 265 16.20 -20.27 20.67
N LEU A 266 17.46 -20.46 20.28
CA LEU A 266 18.58 -19.62 20.72
C LEU A 266 18.53 -18.20 20.15
N LYS A 267 17.64 -17.93 19.19
CA LYS A 267 17.40 -16.62 18.57
C LYS A 267 16.21 -15.93 19.27
N ARG A 268 16.09 -14.62 19.06
CA ARG A 268 14.86 -13.89 19.41
C ARG A 268 13.75 -14.23 18.42
N ASN A 269 13.21 -15.43 18.54
CA ASN A 269 12.11 -15.87 17.71
C ASN A 269 10.78 -15.71 18.46
N LEU A 270 9.76 -15.25 17.72
CA LEU A 270 8.40 -15.12 18.20
C LEU A 270 7.53 -16.10 17.41
N ASN A 271 6.73 -16.86 18.12
CA ASN A 271 5.73 -17.73 17.55
C ASN A 271 4.37 -17.03 17.59
N ALA A 272 3.82 -16.75 16.41
CA ALA A 272 2.48 -16.20 16.24
C ALA A 272 1.50 -17.34 15.98
N TYR A 273 0.71 -17.70 16.98
CA TYR A 273 -0.38 -18.67 16.85
C TYR A 273 -1.61 -17.97 16.35
N VAL A 274 -2.17 -18.41 15.22
CA VAL A 274 -3.30 -17.75 14.55
C VAL A 274 -4.44 -18.73 14.29
N ILE A 275 -5.67 -18.18 14.35
CA ILE A 275 -6.90 -18.90 14.00
C ILE A 275 -7.68 -17.99 13.04
N SER A 276 -8.15 -18.58 11.97
CA SER A 276 -9.06 -17.98 11.00
C SER A 276 -10.51 -18.41 11.27
N GLU A 277 -11.45 -17.76 10.60
CA GLU A 277 -12.88 -18.05 10.68
C GLU A 277 -13.46 -18.21 9.28
N SER A 278 -14.24 -19.27 9.10
CA SER A 278 -15.03 -19.49 7.90
C SER A 278 -16.17 -18.46 7.81
N PRO A 279 -16.71 -18.18 6.61
CA PRO A 279 -17.94 -17.35 6.46
C PRO A 279 -19.12 -17.84 7.31
N ASN A 280 -19.14 -19.10 7.66
CA ASN A 280 -20.17 -19.71 8.51
C ASN A 280 -19.91 -19.56 10.02
N GLY A 281 -18.87 -18.81 10.44
CA GLY A 281 -18.56 -18.61 11.85
C GLY A 281 -17.78 -19.75 12.53
N THR A 282 -17.37 -20.78 11.78
CA THR A 282 -16.56 -21.88 12.33
C THR A 282 -15.08 -21.52 12.34
N LEU A 283 -14.39 -21.83 13.45
CA LEU A 283 -12.94 -21.61 13.56
C LEU A 283 -12.19 -22.64 12.73
N LEU A 284 -11.23 -22.16 11.95
CA LEU A 284 -10.40 -22.98 11.07
C LEU A 284 -8.92 -22.64 11.26
N ALA A 285 -8.06 -23.60 10.90
CA ALA A 285 -6.63 -23.33 10.74
C ALA A 285 -6.42 -22.31 9.60
N ALA A 286 -5.44 -21.43 9.76
CA ALA A 286 -5.12 -20.43 8.74
C ALA A 286 -4.51 -21.11 7.49
N ASN A 287 -4.97 -20.74 6.30
CA ASN A 287 -4.41 -21.27 5.06
C ASN A 287 -2.99 -20.68 4.80
N ASN A 288 -2.24 -21.30 3.89
CA ASN A 288 -0.86 -20.89 3.61
C ASN A 288 -0.78 -19.50 3.01
N VAL A 289 -1.72 -19.10 2.16
CA VAL A 289 -1.76 -17.76 1.56
C VAL A 289 -1.95 -16.69 2.63
N LEU A 290 -2.87 -16.92 3.57
CA LEU A 290 -3.09 -16.03 4.71
C LEU A 290 -1.82 -15.90 5.58
N LYS A 291 -1.11 -17.01 5.83
CA LYS A 291 0.14 -17.00 6.60
C LYS A 291 1.25 -16.23 5.89
N GLU A 292 1.39 -16.38 4.57
CA GLU A 292 2.36 -15.63 3.79
C GLU A 292 2.05 -14.14 3.75
N ASN A 293 0.78 -13.77 3.54
CA ASN A 293 0.33 -12.39 3.61
C ASN A 293 0.61 -11.79 5.00
N LEU A 294 0.30 -12.54 6.06
CA LEU A 294 0.55 -12.10 7.43
C LEU A 294 2.05 -11.94 7.72
N LYS A 295 2.89 -12.85 7.22
CA LYS A 295 4.35 -12.76 7.37
C LYS A 295 4.90 -11.52 6.69
N THR A 296 4.40 -11.23 5.49
CA THR A 296 4.78 -10.04 4.73
C THR A 296 4.30 -8.76 5.43
N TRP A 297 3.05 -8.74 5.90
CA TRP A 297 2.47 -7.63 6.66
C TRP A 297 3.23 -7.34 7.94
N LEU A 298 3.53 -8.37 8.74
CA LEU A 298 4.33 -8.22 9.97
C LEU A 298 5.76 -7.78 9.68
N GLY A 299 6.30 -8.16 8.51
CA GLY A 299 7.63 -7.76 8.05
C GLY A 299 7.81 -6.25 7.96
N GLU A 300 6.74 -5.51 7.66
CA GLU A 300 6.73 -4.04 7.58
C GLU A 300 6.84 -3.36 8.95
N TYR A 301 6.29 -4.00 10.00
CA TYR A 301 6.20 -3.41 11.34
C TYR A 301 7.17 -4.00 12.36
N LYS A 302 7.73 -5.19 12.10
CA LYS A 302 8.61 -5.88 13.05
C LYS A 302 9.94 -5.15 13.27
N MET A 303 10.53 -5.38 14.43
CA MET A 303 11.91 -4.97 14.67
C MET A 303 12.89 -5.81 13.85
N ILE A 304 14.02 -5.22 13.44
CA ILE A 304 15.07 -5.90 12.65
C ILE A 304 15.60 -7.13 13.37
N SER A 305 15.65 -7.09 14.71
CA SER A 305 16.16 -8.17 15.54
C SER A 305 15.20 -9.35 15.70
N ASP A 306 13.92 -9.17 15.36
CA ASP A 306 12.88 -10.14 15.65
C ASP A 306 12.60 -11.01 14.42
N THR A 307 12.57 -12.33 14.64
CA THR A 307 12.07 -13.30 13.68
C THR A 307 10.70 -13.79 14.15
N ILE A 308 9.79 -14.02 13.20
CA ILE A 308 8.42 -14.42 13.51
C ILE A 308 8.07 -15.64 12.68
N ASP A 309 7.66 -16.70 13.38
CA ASP A 309 7.08 -17.89 12.77
C ASP A 309 5.56 -17.89 13.00
N ILE A 310 4.82 -18.19 11.93
CA ILE A 310 3.36 -18.20 11.97
C ILE A 310 2.88 -19.65 12.02
N LEU A 311 2.26 -20.00 13.13
CA LEU A 311 1.83 -21.35 13.45
C LEU A 311 0.30 -21.40 13.60
N ASP A 312 -0.27 -22.56 13.32
CA ASP A 312 -1.67 -22.80 13.62
C ASP A 312 -1.88 -23.00 15.11
N ALA A 313 -2.87 -22.32 15.66
CA ALA A 313 -3.30 -22.61 17.01
C ALA A 313 -4.19 -23.87 17.02
N LYS A 314 -4.07 -24.64 18.09
CA LYS A 314 -4.89 -25.84 18.29
C LYS A 314 -6.29 -25.42 18.72
N ILE A 315 -7.28 -25.85 17.96
CA ILE A 315 -8.70 -25.67 18.29
C ILE A 315 -9.10 -26.83 19.21
N VAL A 316 -9.56 -26.51 20.40
CA VAL A 316 -10.11 -27.50 21.36
C VAL A 316 -11.60 -27.21 21.47
N ASN A 317 -12.43 -28.16 21.07
CA ASN A 317 -13.89 -28.10 21.17
C ASN A 317 -14.35 -28.58 22.53
#